data_0badd985c8b9500538d42a25ced66a7e
#
_entry.id   0badd985c8b9500538d42a25ced66a7e
#
_cell.length_a   1.000
_cell.length_b   1.000
_cell.length_c   1.000
_cell.angle_alpha   90.00
_cell.angle_beta   90.00
_cell.angle_gamma   90.00
#
_symmetry.space_group_name_H-M   'P 1'
#
loop_
_entity.id
_entity.type
_entity.pdbx_description
1 polymer ?
#
loop_
_entity_poly.entity_id
_entity_poly.type
_entity_poly.pdbx_seq_one_letter_code
_entity_poly.pdbx_strand_id
1 'polypeptide(L)'
;MKNFDVAIVGLGPTGGTLANLIALGGFSVLILEKEKSFYPLPRAVHFDDEIMRVFQTIGITKDFLKYTIINKGTKFVNSKGKIILDWPRPKKVTENGWYPSYRFHQPDLERQLRRQLKKYNKVKIEHNSKVNKIKNYKDCVKIYFNNSKLNSCHIVKSKYL
;
A
#
# COMPACT_ATOMS: atom_id res chain seq x y z
N MET A 1 13.32 3.06 -24.45
CA MET A 1 13.09 2.50 -23.10
C MET A 1 12.30 3.55 -22.32
N LYS A 2 11.18 3.18 -21.67
CA LYS A 2 10.39 4.14 -20.88
C LYS A 2 11.15 4.47 -19.59
N ASN A 3 11.19 5.74 -19.23
CA ASN A 3 11.81 6.24 -18.01
C ASN A 3 10.72 6.71 -17.05
N PHE A 4 10.89 6.40 -15.77
CA PHE A 4 10.03 6.84 -14.66
C PHE A 4 10.89 7.51 -13.59
N ASP A 5 10.28 8.40 -12.80
CA ASP A 5 10.97 8.95 -11.64
C ASP A 5 11.15 7.87 -10.59
N VAL A 6 10.10 7.13 -10.29
CA VAL A 6 10.13 6.04 -9.29
C VAL A 6 9.52 4.77 -9.85
N ALA A 7 10.15 3.63 -9.57
CA ALA A 7 9.54 2.32 -9.73
C ALA A 7 9.23 1.73 -8.34
N ILE A 8 8.14 0.99 -8.25
CA ILE A 8 7.72 0.30 -7.02
C ILE A 8 7.48 -1.16 -7.36
N VAL A 9 8.06 -2.07 -6.59
CA VAL A 9 7.85 -3.50 -6.72
C VAL A 9 6.86 -3.99 -5.68
N GLY A 10 5.68 -4.39 -6.16
CA GLY A 10 4.54 -4.80 -5.34
C GLY A 10 3.49 -3.70 -5.16
N LEU A 11 2.21 -4.09 -5.28
CA LEU A 11 1.04 -3.22 -5.14
C LEU A 11 0.15 -3.65 -3.96
N GLY A 12 0.77 -4.03 -2.84
CA GLY A 12 0.10 -4.22 -1.56
C GLY A 12 -0.14 -2.90 -0.82
N PRO A 13 -0.56 -2.93 0.45
CA PRO A 13 -0.84 -1.71 1.23
C PRO A 13 0.30 -0.70 1.23
N THR A 14 1.54 -1.14 1.47
CA THR A 14 2.73 -0.27 1.49
C THR A 14 3.02 0.33 0.12
N GLY A 15 3.16 -0.51 -0.92
CA GLY A 15 3.46 -0.04 -2.27
C GLY A 15 2.35 0.84 -2.85
N GLY A 16 1.09 0.50 -2.59
CA GLY A 16 -0.06 1.29 -3.00
C GLY A 16 -0.14 2.66 -2.31
N THR A 17 0.18 2.73 -1.02
CA THR A 17 0.24 3.99 -0.26
C THR A 17 1.38 4.88 -0.75
N LEU A 18 2.58 4.31 -0.86
CA LEU A 18 3.77 5.03 -1.37
C LEU A 18 3.55 5.56 -2.78
N ALA A 19 2.98 4.74 -3.67
CA ALA A 19 2.66 5.15 -5.04
C ALA A 19 1.72 6.36 -5.10
N ASN A 20 0.68 6.38 -4.24
CA ASN A 20 -0.24 7.51 -4.16
C ASN A 20 0.46 8.79 -3.67
N LEU A 21 1.32 8.70 -2.65
CA LEU A 21 2.08 9.85 -2.13
C LEU A 21 3.02 10.44 -3.18
N ILE A 22 3.77 9.59 -3.89
CA ILE A 22 4.70 10.01 -4.95
C ILE A 22 3.92 10.62 -6.11
N ALA A 23 2.82 10.00 -6.52
CA ALA A 23 1.97 10.50 -7.60
C ALA A 23 1.30 11.84 -7.25
N LEU A 24 0.90 12.04 -6.00
CA LEU A 24 0.39 13.31 -5.48
C LEU A 24 1.44 14.43 -5.59
N GLY A 25 2.72 14.10 -5.39
CA GLY A 25 3.85 14.99 -5.63
C GLY A 25 4.14 15.29 -7.12
N GLY A 26 3.36 14.72 -8.06
CA GLY A 26 3.48 14.98 -9.49
C GLY A 26 4.53 14.15 -10.23
N PHE A 27 5.20 13.21 -9.54
CA PHE A 27 6.21 12.34 -10.14
C PHE A 27 5.58 11.19 -10.94
N SER A 28 6.34 10.70 -11.93
CA SER A 28 5.96 9.53 -12.71
C SER A 28 6.30 8.24 -11.95
N VAL A 29 5.31 7.35 -11.83
CA VAL A 29 5.43 6.11 -11.05
C VAL A 29 5.13 4.90 -11.93
N LEU A 30 6.04 3.93 -11.92
CA LEU A 30 5.79 2.59 -12.43
C LEU A 30 5.61 1.63 -11.27
N ILE A 31 4.53 0.87 -11.29
CA ILE A 31 4.29 -0.19 -10.29
C ILE A 31 4.33 -1.53 -11.00
N LEU A 32 5.19 -2.43 -10.53
CA LEU A 32 5.34 -3.79 -11.03
C LEU A 32 4.74 -4.76 -10.01
N GLU A 33 3.59 -5.35 -10.35
CA GLU A 33 2.88 -6.30 -9.49
C GLU A 33 2.87 -7.68 -10.14
N LYS A 34 3.37 -8.69 -9.43
CA LYS A 34 3.44 -10.07 -9.94
C LYS A 34 2.08 -10.74 -10.07
N GLU A 35 1.13 -10.35 -9.22
CA GLU A 35 -0.21 -10.94 -9.22
C GLU A 35 -1.11 -10.26 -10.26
N LYS A 36 -2.11 -11.01 -10.74
CA LYS A 36 -3.14 -10.50 -11.64
C LYS A 36 -4.04 -9.46 -10.96
N SER A 37 -4.31 -9.65 -9.67
CA SER A 37 -5.18 -8.81 -8.85
C SER A 37 -4.63 -8.67 -7.42
N PHE A 38 -5.37 -8.07 -6.51
CA PHE A 38 -5.01 -8.04 -5.09
C PHE A 38 -5.23 -9.42 -4.43
N TYR A 39 -4.49 -9.67 -3.37
CA TYR A 39 -4.66 -10.88 -2.56
C TYR A 39 -5.99 -10.84 -1.81
N PRO A 40 -6.86 -11.86 -1.95
CA PRO A 40 -8.23 -11.79 -1.44
C PRO A 40 -8.35 -11.95 0.09
N LEU A 41 -7.33 -12.53 0.74
CA LEU A 41 -7.36 -12.78 2.18
C LEU A 41 -6.63 -11.65 2.94
N PRO A 42 -7.18 -11.14 4.05
CA PRO A 42 -6.53 -10.13 4.85
C PRO A 42 -5.32 -10.73 5.59
N ARG A 43 -4.19 -10.02 5.52
CA ARG A 43 -2.97 -10.31 6.30
C ARG A 43 -2.71 -9.24 7.36
N ALA A 44 -3.14 -8.01 7.10
CA ALA A 44 -3.13 -6.91 8.04
C ALA A 44 -4.56 -6.56 8.43
N VAL A 45 -4.79 -6.26 9.70
CA VAL A 45 -6.14 -6.03 10.25
C VAL A 45 -6.24 -4.76 11.07
N HIS A 46 -5.14 -4.04 11.24
CA HIS A 46 -5.03 -2.91 12.16
C HIS A 46 -4.07 -1.85 11.59
N PHE A 47 -4.39 -0.57 11.84
CA PHE A 47 -3.51 0.58 11.64
C PHE A 47 -3.85 1.67 12.69
N ASP A 48 -2.96 2.65 12.85
CA ASP A 48 -3.04 3.75 13.80
C ASP A 48 -3.50 5.07 13.17
N ASP A 49 -3.56 6.09 13.99
CA ASP A 49 -3.95 7.43 13.61
C ASP A 49 -2.94 8.13 12.69
N GLU A 50 -1.65 7.81 12.79
CA GLU A 50 -0.61 8.32 11.88
C GLU A 50 -0.86 7.83 10.45
N ILE A 51 -1.16 6.56 10.29
CA ILE A 51 -1.51 5.99 8.98
C ILE A 51 -2.83 6.58 8.47
N MET A 52 -3.81 6.88 9.34
CA MET A 52 -5.02 7.57 8.91
C MET A 52 -4.72 8.99 8.40
N ARG A 53 -3.74 9.70 8.97
CA ARG A 53 -3.25 10.98 8.43
C ARG A 53 -2.65 10.82 7.03
N VAL A 54 -1.90 9.75 6.80
CA VAL A 54 -1.40 9.43 5.45
C VAL A 54 -2.56 9.20 4.48
N PHE A 55 -3.57 8.43 4.88
CA PHE A 55 -4.77 8.20 4.06
C PHE A 55 -5.56 9.49 3.79
N GLN A 56 -5.59 10.41 4.75
CA GLN A 56 -6.16 11.73 4.57
C GLN A 56 -5.39 12.54 3.54
N THR A 57 -4.07 12.54 3.61
CA THR A 57 -3.20 13.24 2.65
C THR A 57 -3.42 12.75 1.22
N ILE A 58 -3.52 11.45 0.99
CA ILE A 58 -3.78 10.90 -0.35
C ILE A 58 -5.26 10.93 -0.75
N GLY A 59 -6.15 11.41 0.12
CA GLY A 59 -7.56 11.69 -0.20
C GLY A 59 -8.47 10.46 -0.25
N ILE A 60 -8.15 9.34 0.45
CA ILE A 60 -9.00 8.14 0.48
C ILE A 60 -9.85 8.02 1.75
N THR A 61 -9.63 8.83 2.77
CA THR A 61 -10.21 8.67 4.10
C THR A 61 -11.74 8.62 4.07
N LYS A 62 -12.40 9.55 3.35
CA LYS A 62 -13.87 9.63 3.28
C LYS A 62 -14.50 8.32 2.80
N ASP A 63 -13.90 7.71 1.77
CA ASP A 63 -14.40 6.46 1.18
C ASP A 63 -13.97 5.24 1.96
N PHE A 64 -12.84 5.31 2.67
CA PHE A 64 -12.28 4.18 3.40
C PHE A 64 -12.83 4.03 4.82
N LEU A 65 -13.21 5.10 5.51
CA LEU A 65 -13.75 5.06 6.88
C LEU A 65 -14.92 4.09 7.05
N LYS A 66 -15.78 3.97 6.05
CA LYS A 66 -16.93 3.02 6.09
C LYS A 66 -16.53 1.53 6.12
N TYR A 67 -15.26 1.23 5.83
CA TYR A 67 -14.68 -0.13 5.91
C TYR A 67 -13.79 -0.30 7.14
N THR A 68 -13.86 0.62 8.10
CA THR A 68 -13.06 0.59 9.31
C THR A 68 -13.93 0.57 10.55
N ILE A 69 -13.38 0.05 11.63
CA ILE A 69 -13.99 0.06 12.96
C ILE A 69 -12.96 0.60 13.95
N ILE A 70 -13.38 1.51 14.84
CA ILE A 70 -12.51 1.98 15.92
C ILE A 70 -12.14 0.80 16.80
N ASN A 71 -10.83 0.56 16.95
CA ASN A 71 -10.32 -0.49 17.81
C ASN A 71 -10.28 0.00 19.27
N LYS A 72 -11.14 -0.56 20.11
CA LYS A 72 -11.26 -0.20 21.53
C LYS A 72 -10.17 -0.83 22.41
N GLY A 73 -9.34 -1.72 21.87
CA GLY A 73 -8.28 -2.41 22.58
C GLY A 73 -8.10 -3.85 22.13
N THR A 74 -7.12 -4.51 22.75
CA THR A 74 -6.76 -5.89 22.48
C THR A 74 -6.53 -6.63 23.80
N LYS A 75 -7.10 -7.82 23.92
CA LYS A 75 -6.85 -8.74 25.06
C LYS A 75 -6.09 -9.95 24.55
N PHE A 76 -5.01 -10.26 25.22
CA PHE A 76 -4.25 -11.48 25.01
C PHE A 76 -4.64 -12.47 26.10
N VAL A 77 -5.04 -13.65 25.71
CA VAL A 77 -5.48 -14.70 26.62
C VAL A 77 -4.69 -16.00 26.37
N ASN A 78 -4.50 -16.79 27.40
CA ASN A 78 -3.91 -18.14 27.28
C ASN A 78 -4.97 -19.16 26.77
N SER A 79 -4.55 -20.42 26.59
CA SER A 79 -5.42 -21.51 26.15
C SER A 79 -6.60 -21.82 27.08
N LYS A 80 -6.55 -21.38 28.35
CA LYS A 80 -7.62 -21.52 29.35
C LYS A 80 -8.50 -20.28 29.45
N GLY A 81 -8.34 -19.28 28.57
CA GLY A 81 -9.11 -18.03 28.57
C GLY A 81 -8.66 -17.01 29.60
N LYS A 82 -7.60 -17.28 30.39
CA LYS A 82 -7.06 -16.30 31.36
C LYS A 82 -6.38 -15.15 30.64
N ILE A 83 -6.72 -13.91 31.00
CA ILE A 83 -6.12 -12.71 30.44
C ILE A 83 -4.65 -12.65 30.87
N ILE A 84 -3.75 -12.56 29.88
CA ILE A 84 -2.31 -12.34 30.05
C ILE A 84 -2.02 -10.83 29.99
N LEU A 85 -2.66 -10.13 29.05
CA LEU A 85 -2.53 -8.69 28.86
C LEU A 85 -3.89 -8.12 28.43
N ASP A 86 -4.33 -7.08 29.09
CA ASP A 86 -5.45 -6.23 28.66
C ASP A 86 -4.88 -4.87 28.25
N TRP A 87 -5.00 -4.53 26.97
CA TRP A 87 -4.46 -3.31 26.41
C TRP A 87 -5.59 -2.45 25.81
N PRO A 88 -6.31 -1.68 26.64
CA PRO A 88 -7.33 -0.78 26.19
C PRO A 88 -6.72 0.38 25.39
N ARG A 89 -7.47 0.90 24.42
CA ARG A 89 -7.10 2.10 23.66
C ARG A 89 -7.86 3.31 24.17
N PRO A 90 -7.25 4.52 24.15
CA PRO A 90 -7.94 5.75 24.49
C PRO A 90 -9.23 5.92 23.65
N LYS A 91 -10.30 6.40 24.30
CA LYS A 91 -11.61 6.60 23.67
C LYS A 91 -11.76 7.98 23.02
N LYS A 92 -10.70 8.75 22.90
CA LYS A 92 -10.66 10.11 22.32
C LYS A 92 -9.72 10.15 21.12
N VAL A 93 -9.93 11.13 20.26
CA VAL A 93 -9.01 11.42 19.15
C VAL A 93 -7.66 11.89 19.69
N THR A 94 -6.60 11.59 18.95
CA THR A 94 -5.24 12.03 19.22
C THR A 94 -4.98 13.42 18.64
N GLU A 95 -3.76 13.92 18.81
CA GLU A 95 -3.27 15.16 18.17
C GLU A 95 -3.31 15.07 16.63
N ASN A 96 -3.27 13.88 16.07
CA ASN A 96 -3.45 13.65 14.64
C ASN A 96 -4.90 13.84 14.16
N GLY A 97 -5.86 14.11 15.06
CA GLY A 97 -7.26 14.32 14.75
C GLY A 97 -8.05 13.03 14.45
N TRP A 98 -7.47 11.86 14.74
CA TRP A 98 -8.05 10.54 14.52
C TRP A 98 -8.03 9.69 15.80
N TYR A 99 -8.84 8.63 15.86
CA TYR A 99 -8.74 7.67 16.96
C TYR A 99 -7.41 6.89 16.85
N PRO A 100 -6.79 6.51 18.00
CA PRO A 100 -5.45 5.95 18.04
C PRO A 100 -5.32 4.59 17.35
N SER A 101 -6.44 3.96 16.99
CA SER A 101 -6.39 2.62 16.40
C SER A 101 -7.67 2.28 15.64
N TYR A 102 -7.52 1.68 14.48
CA TYR A 102 -8.60 1.17 13.63
C TYR A 102 -8.38 -0.28 13.26
N ARG A 103 -9.47 -1.03 13.13
CA ARG A 103 -9.47 -2.33 12.45
C ARG A 103 -10.05 -2.16 11.07
N PHE A 104 -9.55 -2.93 10.12
CA PHE A 104 -9.95 -2.86 8.72
C PHE A 104 -9.84 -4.22 8.02
N HIS A 105 -10.46 -4.30 6.86
CA HIS A 105 -10.31 -5.42 5.94
C HIS A 105 -9.33 -5.01 4.83
N GLN A 106 -8.16 -5.66 4.75
CA GLN A 106 -7.07 -5.28 3.83
C GLN A 106 -7.49 -5.19 2.36
N PRO A 107 -8.28 -6.12 1.79
CA PRO A 107 -8.74 -6.00 0.41
C PRO A 107 -9.53 -4.71 0.11
N ASP A 108 -10.28 -4.19 1.09
CA ASP A 108 -11.00 -2.92 0.92
C ASP A 108 -10.04 -1.73 0.85
N LEU A 109 -9.00 -1.70 1.71
CA LEU A 109 -7.94 -0.70 1.64
C LEU A 109 -7.25 -0.73 0.27
N GLU A 110 -6.80 -1.90 -0.18
CA GLU A 110 -6.12 -2.04 -1.46
C GLU A 110 -6.99 -1.60 -2.63
N ARG A 111 -8.30 -1.84 -2.56
CA ARG A 111 -9.26 -1.37 -3.57
C ARG A 111 -9.32 0.16 -3.60
N GLN A 112 -9.36 0.82 -2.44
CA GLN A 112 -9.36 2.28 -2.37
C GLN A 112 -8.04 2.90 -2.87
N LEU A 113 -6.89 2.34 -2.47
CA LEU A 113 -5.59 2.77 -2.94
C LEU A 113 -5.47 2.67 -4.47
N ARG A 114 -5.87 1.55 -5.06
CA ARG A 114 -5.86 1.33 -6.52
C ARG A 114 -6.84 2.26 -7.25
N ARG A 115 -8.01 2.52 -6.66
CA ARG A 115 -8.98 3.48 -7.22
C ARG A 115 -8.41 4.90 -7.26
N GLN A 116 -7.70 5.31 -6.21
CA GLN A 116 -7.06 6.61 -6.15
C GLN A 116 -5.93 6.73 -7.19
N LEU A 117 -5.09 5.69 -7.34
CA LEU A 117 -4.01 5.68 -8.33
C LEU A 117 -4.51 5.89 -9.78
N LYS A 118 -5.71 5.44 -10.12
CA LYS A 118 -6.30 5.64 -11.46
C LYS A 118 -6.57 7.11 -11.82
N LYS A 119 -6.58 8.02 -10.84
CA LYS A 119 -6.76 9.45 -11.06
C LYS A 119 -5.50 10.16 -11.56
N TYR A 120 -4.33 9.52 -11.44
CA TYR A 120 -3.06 10.10 -11.81
C TYR A 120 -2.61 9.61 -13.20
N ASN A 121 -2.48 10.53 -14.15
CA ASN A 121 -2.09 10.23 -15.53
C ASN A 121 -0.62 9.78 -15.70
N LYS A 122 0.24 10.08 -14.70
CA LYS A 122 1.65 9.69 -14.69
C LYS A 122 1.93 8.37 -13.96
N VAL A 123 0.88 7.66 -13.53
CA VAL A 123 1.02 6.36 -12.88
C VAL A 123 0.76 5.24 -13.88
N LYS A 124 1.68 4.28 -13.93
CA LYS A 124 1.52 3.06 -14.71
C LYS A 124 1.58 1.84 -13.80
N ILE A 125 0.57 0.98 -13.89
CA ILE A 125 0.51 -0.29 -13.16
C ILE A 125 0.65 -1.43 -14.17
N GLU A 126 1.66 -2.27 -13.99
CA GLU A 126 1.89 -3.48 -14.76
C GLU A 126 1.62 -4.70 -13.87
N HIS A 127 0.48 -5.33 -14.07
CA HIS A 127 0.13 -6.60 -13.45
C HIS A 127 0.82 -7.78 -14.14
N ASN A 128 0.83 -8.95 -13.50
CA ASN A 128 1.49 -10.16 -13.99
C ASN A 128 2.99 -9.98 -14.26
N SER A 129 3.62 -9.02 -13.59
CA SER A 129 4.98 -8.54 -13.85
C SER A 129 5.89 -8.86 -12.69
N LYS A 130 6.57 -10.02 -12.77
CA LYS A 130 7.51 -10.49 -11.75
C LYS A 130 8.89 -9.92 -12.01
N VAL A 131 9.39 -9.11 -11.09
CA VAL A 131 10.78 -8.61 -11.13
C VAL A 131 11.74 -9.75 -10.80
N ASN A 132 12.75 -9.92 -11.66
CA ASN A 132 13.73 -10.99 -11.55
C ASN A 132 15.13 -10.47 -11.24
N LYS A 133 15.45 -9.24 -11.69
CA LYS A 133 16.79 -8.66 -11.53
C LYS A 133 16.71 -7.15 -11.46
N ILE A 134 17.57 -6.58 -10.62
CA ILE A 134 17.75 -5.14 -10.46
C ILE A 134 19.24 -4.84 -10.66
N LYS A 135 19.55 -3.76 -11.38
CA LYS A 135 20.92 -3.24 -11.53
C LYS A 135 20.92 -1.76 -11.24
N ASN A 136 21.68 -1.38 -10.21
CA ASN A 136 21.89 0.02 -9.85
C ASN A 136 23.02 0.60 -10.69
N TYR A 137 22.81 1.81 -11.19
CA TYR A 137 23.80 2.65 -11.86
C TYR A 137 23.85 4.00 -11.16
N LYS A 138 24.85 4.83 -11.47
CA LYS A 138 25.01 6.15 -10.85
C LYS A 138 23.76 7.01 -10.95
N ASP A 139 23.10 7.01 -12.10
CA ASP A 139 21.99 7.94 -12.39
C ASP A 139 20.64 7.25 -12.61
N CYS A 140 20.58 5.92 -12.50
CA CYS A 140 19.33 5.17 -12.68
C CYS A 140 19.39 3.75 -12.15
N VAL A 141 18.22 3.17 -11.99
CA VAL A 141 18.03 1.75 -11.72
C VAL A 141 17.44 1.08 -12.96
N LYS A 142 18.03 -0.03 -13.42
CA LYS A 142 17.46 -0.90 -14.45
C LYS A 142 16.76 -2.08 -13.77
N ILE A 143 15.50 -2.28 -14.14
CA ILE A 143 14.65 -3.31 -13.57
C ILE A 143 14.25 -4.27 -14.67
N TYR A 144 14.54 -5.54 -14.47
CA TYR A 144 14.24 -6.65 -15.37
C TYR A 144 13.07 -7.43 -14.81
N PHE A 145 12.03 -7.63 -15.60
CA PHE A 145 10.84 -8.36 -15.16
C PHE A 145 10.24 -9.20 -16.30
N ASN A 146 9.60 -10.29 -15.93
CA ASN A 146 8.83 -11.12 -16.84
C ASN A 146 7.34 -10.81 -16.68
N ASN A 147 6.66 -10.59 -17.81
CA ASN A 147 5.22 -10.49 -17.82
C ASN A 147 4.63 -11.84 -18.22
N SER A 148 4.00 -12.53 -17.27
CA SER A 148 3.47 -13.89 -17.48
C SER A 148 2.29 -13.93 -18.43
N LYS A 149 1.54 -12.82 -18.59
CA LYS A 149 0.44 -12.74 -19.55
C LYS A 149 0.94 -12.61 -20.99
N LEU A 150 2.05 -11.89 -21.18
CA LEU A 150 2.64 -11.66 -22.52
C LEU A 150 3.73 -12.66 -22.85
N ASN A 151 4.11 -13.53 -21.91
CA ASN A 151 5.23 -14.46 -22.00
C ASN A 151 6.52 -13.79 -22.49
N SER A 152 6.81 -12.59 -22.00
CA SER A 152 7.90 -11.75 -22.47
C SER A 152 8.73 -11.16 -21.34
N CYS A 153 10.02 -10.96 -21.62
CA CYS A 153 10.96 -10.29 -20.72
C CYS A 153 11.04 -8.81 -21.08
N HIS A 154 10.99 -7.95 -20.07
CA HIS A 154 10.99 -6.50 -20.22
C HIS A 154 12.09 -5.86 -19.38
N ILE A 155 12.53 -4.68 -19.82
CA ILE A 155 13.48 -3.84 -19.11
C ILE A 155 12.92 -2.44 -19.06
N VAL A 156 12.92 -1.84 -17.85
CA VAL A 156 12.57 -0.44 -17.62
C VAL A 156 13.67 0.26 -16.86
N LYS A 157 13.66 1.60 -16.91
CA LYS A 157 14.54 2.45 -16.13
C LYS A 157 13.71 3.33 -15.20
N SER A 158 14.23 3.60 -14.02
CA SER A 158 13.72 4.63 -13.10
C SER A 158 14.90 5.35 -12.43
N LYS A 159 14.66 6.53 -11.89
CA LYS A 159 15.65 7.22 -11.06
C LYS A 159 15.81 6.49 -9.72
N TYR A 160 14.70 6.09 -9.12
CA TYR A 160 14.64 5.41 -7.82
C TYR A 160 13.81 4.11 -7.91
N LEU A 161 14.12 3.18 -6.98
CA LEU A 161 13.38 1.93 -6.76
C LEU A 161 13.08 1.78 -5.26
#